data_0167e630aa7633d229dfb35410c8dcf7
#
_entry.id   0167e630aa7633d229dfb35410c8dcf7
#
_cell.length_a   1.000
_cell.length_b   1.000
_cell.length_c   1.000
_cell.angle_alpha   90.00
_cell.angle_beta   90.00
_cell.angle_gamma   90.00
#
_symmetry.space_group_name_H-M   'P 1'
#
loop_
_entity.id
_entity.type
_entity.pdbx_description
1 polymer ?
#
loop_
_entity_poly.entity_id
_entity_poly.type
_entity_poly.pdbx_seq_one_letter_code
_entity_poly.pdbx_strand_id
1 'polypeptide(L)'
;MDAADVVAGYKQLWAIERVFKDMKNTLDIRPVYHRLDDRIRNHILICWLAMVLVRYAENATDRSWHQIEKALADITAGLIESDSVRLWYCSDISEEAKDILKRLAIDLPKKVLASVGS
;
A
#
# COMPACT_ATOMS: atom_id res chain seq x y z
N MET A 1 -10.22 38.58 5.74
CA MET A 1 -9.37 37.37 5.71
C MET A 1 -8.13 37.66 6.56
N ASP A 2 -7.97 36.92 7.63
CA ASP A 2 -6.84 37.10 8.54
C ASP A 2 -5.56 36.47 7.93
N ALA A 3 -4.39 36.98 8.32
CA ALA A 3 -3.10 36.43 7.88
C ALA A 3 -2.95 34.93 8.25
N ALA A 4 -3.53 34.51 9.37
CA ALA A 4 -3.59 33.11 9.78
C ALA A 4 -4.38 32.23 8.80
N ASP A 5 -5.50 32.75 8.25
CA ASP A 5 -6.32 32.04 7.26
C ASP A 5 -5.59 31.85 5.93
N VAL A 6 -4.84 32.88 5.50
CA VAL A 6 -4.01 32.83 4.29
C VAL A 6 -2.92 31.76 4.43
N VAL A 7 -2.23 31.72 5.58
CA VAL A 7 -1.18 30.73 5.86
C VAL A 7 -1.77 29.32 5.92
N ALA A 8 -2.94 29.15 6.56
CA ALA A 8 -3.63 27.87 6.62
C ALA A 8 -4.04 27.38 5.22
N GLY A 9 -4.61 28.26 4.39
CA GLY A 9 -4.97 27.97 2.99
C GLY A 9 -3.76 27.58 2.14
N TYR A 10 -2.63 28.27 2.31
CA TYR A 10 -1.39 27.94 1.62
C TYR A 10 -0.83 26.58 2.03
N LYS A 11 -0.87 26.25 3.32
CA LYS A 11 -0.46 24.93 3.82
C LYS A 11 -1.35 23.81 3.27
N GLN A 12 -2.66 24.06 3.13
CA GLN A 12 -3.59 23.10 2.53
C GLN A 12 -3.27 22.91 1.04
N LEU A 13 -3.01 23.98 0.30
CA LEU A 13 -2.63 23.89 -1.11
C LEU A 13 -1.33 23.10 -1.29
N TRP A 14 -0.34 23.36 -0.47
CA TRP A 14 0.92 22.62 -0.47
C TRP A 14 0.73 21.13 -0.15
N ALA A 15 -0.17 20.80 0.78
CA ALA A 15 -0.51 19.42 1.10
C ALA A 15 -1.16 18.71 -0.10
N ILE A 16 -2.05 19.39 -0.83
CA ILE A 16 -2.69 18.86 -2.03
C ILE A 16 -1.64 18.64 -3.14
N GLU A 17 -0.77 19.59 -3.39
CA GLU A 17 0.32 19.45 -4.38
C GLU A 17 1.23 18.26 -4.03
N ARG A 18 1.54 18.08 -2.76
CA ARG A 18 2.33 16.95 -2.29
C ARG A 18 1.61 15.62 -2.52
N VAL A 19 0.31 15.55 -2.28
CA VAL A 19 -0.50 14.37 -2.56
C VAL A 19 -0.45 14.02 -4.05
N PHE A 20 -0.63 14.99 -4.94
CA PHE A 20 -0.53 14.76 -6.39
C PHE A 20 0.86 14.29 -6.82
N LYS A 21 1.92 14.86 -6.26
CA LYS A 21 3.28 14.43 -6.51
C LYS A 21 3.52 12.98 -6.03
N ASP A 22 3.03 12.66 -4.85
CA ASP A 22 3.15 11.33 -4.28
C ASP A 22 2.32 10.29 -5.07
N MET A 23 1.14 10.66 -5.54
CA MET A 23 0.34 9.81 -6.44
C MET A 23 1.14 9.45 -7.69
N LYS A 24 1.79 10.44 -8.30
CA LYS A 24 2.59 10.22 -9.50
C LYS A 24 3.81 9.33 -9.24
N ASN A 25 4.50 9.54 -8.12
CA ASN A 25 5.76 8.87 -7.83
C ASN A 25 5.57 7.52 -7.12
N THR A 26 4.60 7.43 -6.21
CA THR A 26 4.38 6.23 -5.38
C THR A 26 3.54 5.17 -6.09
N LEU A 27 2.52 5.61 -6.84
CA LEU A 27 1.60 4.71 -7.54
C LEU A 27 1.97 4.51 -9.01
N ASP A 28 3.07 5.12 -9.48
CA ASP A 28 3.51 5.07 -10.89
C ASP A 28 2.34 5.35 -11.85
N ILE A 29 1.53 6.38 -11.55
CA ILE A 29 0.39 6.75 -12.36
C ILE A 29 0.91 7.34 -13.67
N ARG A 30 0.77 6.57 -14.74
CA ARG A 30 1.09 6.99 -16.10
C ARG A 30 -0.06 7.81 -16.69
N PRO A 31 0.18 8.54 -17.80
CA PRO A 31 -0.89 9.24 -18.51
C PRO A 31 -2.08 8.32 -18.77
N VAL A 32 -3.27 8.81 -18.46
CA VAL A 32 -4.50 8.03 -18.62
C VAL A 32 -4.90 8.05 -20.10
N TYR A 33 -4.73 6.93 -20.78
CA TYR A 33 -5.12 6.75 -22.18
C TYR A 33 -6.59 6.32 -22.35
N HIS A 34 -7.47 6.83 -21.51
CA HIS A 34 -8.90 6.57 -21.61
C HIS A 34 -9.59 7.71 -22.34
N ARG A 35 -10.43 7.38 -23.33
CA ARG A 35 -11.21 8.35 -24.12
C ARG A 35 -12.58 8.66 -23.51
N LEU A 36 -13.06 7.85 -22.58
CA LEU A 36 -14.36 8.00 -21.95
C LEU A 36 -14.21 8.69 -20.59
N ASP A 37 -14.94 9.77 -20.39
CA ASP A 37 -14.92 10.56 -19.16
C ASP A 37 -15.14 9.70 -17.90
N ASP A 38 -16.07 8.75 -17.95
CA ASP A 38 -16.33 7.86 -16.82
C ASP A 38 -15.13 6.98 -16.44
N ARG A 39 -14.39 6.51 -17.43
CA ARG A 39 -13.16 5.74 -17.18
C ARG A 39 -12.07 6.59 -16.56
N ILE A 40 -11.93 7.83 -17.01
CA ILE A 40 -10.98 8.79 -16.45
C ILE A 40 -11.34 9.10 -15.00
N ARG A 41 -12.61 9.38 -14.71
CA ARG A 41 -13.10 9.63 -13.35
C ARG A 41 -12.88 8.45 -12.44
N ASN A 42 -13.21 7.24 -12.89
CA ASN A 42 -13.02 6.01 -12.12
C ASN A 42 -11.53 5.75 -11.85
N HIS A 43 -10.67 5.98 -12.82
CA HIS A 43 -9.22 5.84 -12.65
C HIS A 43 -8.68 6.81 -11.60
N ILE A 44 -9.06 8.09 -11.68
CA ILE A 44 -8.68 9.13 -10.71
C ILE A 44 -9.19 8.75 -9.31
N LEU A 45 -10.43 8.29 -9.18
CA LEU A 45 -11.02 7.88 -7.91
C LEU A 45 -10.25 6.70 -7.29
N ILE A 46 -9.92 5.69 -8.08
CA ILE A 46 -9.13 4.52 -7.62
C ILE A 46 -7.75 4.97 -7.15
N CYS A 47 -7.07 5.83 -7.90
CA CYS A 47 -5.77 6.37 -7.51
C CYS A 47 -5.86 7.18 -6.22
N TRP A 48 -6.90 8.00 -6.07
CA TRP A 48 -7.14 8.77 -4.85
C TRP A 48 -7.37 7.85 -3.64
N LEU A 49 -8.21 6.81 -3.78
CA LEU A 49 -8.44 5.82 -2.73
C LEU A 49 -7.15 5.07 -2.35
N ALA A 50 -6.33 4.71 -3.34
CA ALA A 50 -5.03 4.09 -3.10
C ALA A 50 -4.12 5.02 -2.27
N MET A 51 -4.11 6.32 -2.57
CA MET A 51 -3.33 7.29 -1.77
C MET A 51 -3.85 7.44 -0.35
N VAL A 52 -5.17 7.38 -0.14
CA VAL A 52 -5.74 7.38 1.22
C VAL A 52 -5.22 6.18 2.01
N LEU A 53 -5.18 4.99 1.40
CA LEU A 53 -4.64 3.78 2.03
C LEU A 53 -3.15 3.91 2.33
N VAL A 54 -2.37 4.43 1.39
CA VAL A 54 -0.94 4.70 1.59
C VAL A 54 -0.73 5.64 2.79
N ARG A 55 -1.45 6.75 2.85
CA ARG A 55 -1.36 7.71 3.95
C ARG A 55 -1.79 7.12 5.29
N TYR A 56 -2.84 6.32 5.27
CA TYR A 56 -3.25 5.58 6.47
C TYR A 56 -2.13 4.68 6.97
N ALA A 57 -1.52 3.90 6.08
CA ALA A 57 -0.43 3.00 6.43
C ALA A 57 0.80 3.76 6.95
N GLU A 58 1.20 4.86 6.30
CA GLU A 58 2.30 5.71 6.75
C GLU A 58 2.05 6.27 8.15
N ASN A 59 0.85 6.79 8.41
CA ASN A 59 0.50 7.35 9.70
C ASN A 59 0.41 6.28 10.81
N ALA A 60 -0.17 5.13 10.51
CA ALA A 60 -0.33 4.04 11.48
C ALA A 60 1.01 3.40 11.87
N THR A 61 1.96 3.35 10.95
CA THR A 61 3.27 2.71 11.16
C THR A 61 4.39 3.67 11.51
N ASP A 62 4.18 4.97 11.35
CA ASP A 62 5.21 6.01 11.44
C ASP A 62 6.41 5.74 10.52
N ARG A 63 6.12 5.24 9.32
CA ARG A 63 7.11 4.89 8.29
C ARG A 63 6.67 5.46 6.94
N SER A 64 7.64 5.73 6.06
CA SER A 64 7.32 6.06 4.67
C SER A 64 6.82 4.84 3.90
N TRP A 65 6.01 5.07 2.87
CA TRP A 65 5.52 3.98 2.02
C TRP A 65 6.65 3.08 1.49
N HIS A 66 7.76 3.68 1.08
CA HIS A 66 8.91 2.93 0.59
C HIS A 66 9.50 1.97 1.65
N GLN A 67 9.55 2.39 2.92
CA GLN A 67 10.00 1.52 4.00
C GLN A 67 9.02 0.37 4.26
N ILE A 68 7.71 0.67 4.22
CA ILE A 68 6.65 -0.33 4.37
C ILE A 68 6.74 -1.36 3.24
N GLU A 69 6.78 -0.88 2.00
CA GLU A 69 6.87 -1.72 0.80
C GLU A 69 8.09 -2.64 0.85
N LYS A 70 9.25 -2.08 1.17
CA LYS A 70 10.50 -2.84 1.28
C LYS A 70 10.42 -3.92 2.35
N ALA A 71 9.90 -3.60 3.53
CA ALA A 71 9.79 -4.55 4.63
C ALA A 71 8.80 -5.70 4.34
N LEU A 72 7.72 -5.41 3.61
CA LEU A 72 6.70 -6.40 3.25
C LEU A 72 7.04 -7.21 2.01
N ALA A 73 7.92 -6.71 1.12
CA ALA A 73 8.31 -7.38 -0.12
C ALA A 73 8.99 -8.74 0.10
N ASP A 74 9.63 -8.93 1.27
CA ASP A 74 10.30 -10.18 1.62
C ASP A 74 9.32 -11.28 2.09
N ILE A 75 8.05 -10.93 2.31
CA ILE A 75 7.01 -11.91 2.65
C ILE A 75 6.57 -12.59 1.36
N THR A 76 6.96 -13.84 1.22
CA THR A 76 6.68 -14.63 0.01
C THR A 76 6.01 -15.96 0.35
N ALA A 77 5.30 -16.51 -0.60
CA ALA A 77 4.77 -17.86 -0.52
C ALA A 77 5.57 -18.79 -1.41
N GLY A 78 5.95 -19.93 -0.86
CA GLY A 78 6.62 -20.99 -1.59
C GLY A 78 5.73 -22.22 -1.73
N LEU A 79 5.95 -23.00 -2.78
CA LEU A 79 5.27 -24.27 -3.01
C LEU A 79 6.26 -25.43 -2.84
N ILE A 80 5.94 -26.34 -1.97
CA ILE A 80 6.63 -27.64 -1.85
C ILE A 80 5.72 -28.71 -2.46
N GLU A 81 6.23 -29.41 -3.47
CA GLU A 81 5.55 -30.55 -4.08
C GLU A 81 6.27 -31.84 -3.74
N SER A 82 5.50 -32.83 -3.33
CA SER A 82 5.90 -34.23 -3.15
C SER A 82 4.89 -35.11 -3.86
N ASP A 83 5.21 -36.37 -4.06
CA ASP A 83 4.37 -37.33 -4.83
C ASP A 83 2.90 -37.40 -4.37
N SER A 84 2.63 -37.02 -3.14
CA SER A 84 1.28 -37.11 -2.55
C SER A 84 0.72 -35.83 -1.97
N VAL A 85 1.53 -34.77 -1.85
CA VAL A 85 1.11 -33.54 -1.16
C VAL A 85 1.70 -32.30 -1.85
N ARG A 86 0.86 -31.29 -2.02
CA ARG A 86 1.27 -29.91 -2.36
C ARG A 86 1.06 -29.02 -1.15
N LEU A 87 2.11 -28.37 -0.71
CA LEU A 87 2.09 -27.50 0.46
C LEU A 87 2.51 -26.09 0.09
N TRP A 88 1.65 -25.13 0.33
CA TRP A 88 1.99 -23.71 0.29
C TRP A 88 2.45 -23.25 1.66
N TYR A 89 3.62 -22.68 1.74
CA TYR A 89 4.17 -22.16 2.98
C TYR A 89 4.54 -20.67 2.87
N CYS A 90 4.47 -19.96 3.99
CA CYS A 90 4.90 -18.58 4.10
C CYS A 90 6.39 -18.53 4.49
N SER A 91 7.14 -17.62 3.87
CA SER A 91 8.52 -17.32 4.28
C SER A 91 8.59 -16.86 5.74
N ASP A 92 9.79 -16.81 6.28
CA ASP A 92 9.99 -16.19 7.58
C ASP A 92 9.73 -14.68 7.47
N ILE A 93 9.04 -14.14 8.48
CA ILE A 93 8.63 -12.74 8.51
C ILE A 93 9.58 -11.99 9.44
N SER A 94 10.21 -10.94 8.93
CA SER A 94 11.09 -10.09 9.72
C SER A 94 10.35 -9.41 10.88
N GLU A 95 11.07 -9.05 11.94
CA GLU A 95 10.46 -8.33 13.08
C GLU A 95 9.90 -6.97 12.66
N GLU A 96 10.53 -6.30 11.69
CA GLU A 96 10.02 -5.05 11.13
C GLU A 96 8.68 -5.25 10.41
N ALA A 97 8.56 -6.29 9.58
CA ALA A 97 7.32 -6.62 8.90
C ALA A 97 6.21 -7.02 9.88
N LYS A 98 6.55 -7.76 10.94
CA LYS A 98 5.59 -8.09 12.02
C LYS A 98 5.07 -6.85 12.73
N ASP A 99 5.94 -5.89 13.06
CA ASP A 99 5.54 -4.63 13.68
C ASP A 99 4.62 -3.81 12.77
N ILE A 100 4.92 -3.74 11.48
CA ILE A 100 4.07 -3.07 10.48
C ILE A 100 2.69 -3.71 10.42
N LEU A 101 2.61 -5.02 10.25
CA LEU A 101 1.33 -5.75 10.19
C LEU A 101 0.51 -5.56 11.47
N LYS A 102 1.16 -5.63 12.62
CA LYS A 102 0.50 -5.40 13.92
C LYS A 102 -0.08 -3.99 14.04
N ARG A 103 0.66 -2.97 13.61
CA ARG A 103 0.19 -1.56 13.63
C ARG A 103 -0.97 -1.31 12.67
N LEU A 104 -1.01 -2.06 11.59
CA LEU A 104 -2.11 -2.02 10.62
C LEU A 104 -3.31 -2.91 11.03
N ALA A 105 -3.26 -3.56 12.18
CA ALA A 105 -4.25 -4.53 12.66
C ALA A 105 -4.48 -5.69 11.66
N ILE A 106 -3.42 -6.13 11.00
CA ILE A 106 -3.42 -7.26 10.07
C ILE A 106 -2.82 -8.47 10.77
N ASP A 107 -3.55 -9.57 10.76
CA ASP A 107 -3.08 -10.83 11.33
C ASP A 107 -1.88 -11.37 10.56
N LEU A 108 -0.92 -11.96 11.28
CA LEU A 108 0.23 -12.60 10.65
C LEU A 108 -0.24 -13.82 9.85
N PRO A 109 0.28 -14.01 8.63
CA PRO A 109 -0.01 -15.21 7.87
C PRO A 109 0.48 -16.46 8.59
N LYS A 110 -0.28 -17.53 8.48
CA LYS A 110 0.13 -18.83 9.04
C LYS A 110 1.33 -19.36 8.26
N LYS A 111 2.19 -20.15 8.94
CA LYS A 111 3.36 -20.77 8.30
C LYS A 111 2.94 -21.68 7.13
N VAL A 112 1.88 -22.43 7.29
CA VAL A 112 1.24 -23.23 6.24
C VAL A 112 0.00 -22.48 5.76
N LEU A 113 0.00 -22.06 4.50
CA LEU A 113 -1.08 -21.27 3.90
C LEU A 113 -2.19 -22.18 3.37
N ALA A 114 -1.82 -23.23 2.67
CA ALA A 114 -2.75 -24.23 2.14
C ALA A 114 -2.05 -25.57 1.93
N SER A 115 -2.78 -26.66 2.09
CA SER A 115 -2.33 -28.00 1.74
C SER A 115 -3.38 -28.65 0.84
N VAL A 116 -2.94 -29.22 -0.27
CA VAL A 116 -3.78 -30.01 -1.17
C VAL A 116 -3.20 -31.40 -1.22
N GLY A 117 -3.90 -32.38 -0.61
CA GLY A 117 -3.60 -33.80 -0.73
C GLY A 117 -4.23 -34.36 -2.00
N SER A 118 -3.51 -35.21 -2.71
CA SER A 118 -4.08 -36.00 -3.81
C SER A 118 -4.71 -37.27 -3.26
#